data_4ad02c30b1547d6df173bde03e983f63
#
_entry.id   4ad02c30b1547d6df173bde03e983f63
#
_cell.length_a   1.000
_cell.length_b   1.000
_cell.length_c   1.000
_cell.angle_alpha   90.00
_cell.angle_beta   90.00
_cell.angle_gamma   90.00
#
_symmetry.space_group_name_H-M   'P 1'
#
loop_
_entity.id
_entity.type
_entity.pdbx_description
1 polymer ?
#
loop_
_entity_poly.entity_id
_entity_poly.type
_entity_poly.pdbx_seq_one_letter_code
_entity_poly.pdbx_strand_id
1 'polypeptide(L)'
;MKSMFKFSVGPWNVHEGADAFGPVVRKSILLEEKVKRFKSIGFDAVQFHDDDAVPDINELTNSQIINKAKDVKKMLDCNGMAAEFVAPRLWTDPRTADGGFTSNSKEDREFALHRAYRSIDIANELGCDKIVLWLAREGTLCYESKNPVFVN
;
A
#
# COMPACT_ATOMS: atom_id res chain seq x y z
N MET A 1 30.70 0.59 13.28
CA MET A 1 30.44 1.67 12.29
C MET A 1 28.96 1.68 11.98
N LYS A 2 28.26 2.82 12.09
CA LYS A 2 26.88 2.92 11.56
C LYS A 2 26.97 2.81 10.04
N SER A 3 26.14 1.94 9.45
CA SER A 3 26.03 1.84 7.99
C SER A 3 25.70 3.20 7.40
N MET A 4 26.35 3.56 6.30
CA MET A 4 26.03 4.76 5.53
C MET A 4 24.70 4.64 4.78
N PHE A 5 24.26 3.41 4.56
CA PHE A 5 23.00 3.10 3.85
C PHE A 5 21.93 2.68 4.85
N LYS A 6 20.70 3.10 4.57
CA LYS A 6 19.48 2.62 5.23
C LYS A 6 18.72 1.71 4.27
N PHE A 7 18.14 0.66 4.80
CA PHE A 7 17.41 -0.33 4.03
C PHE A 7 15.96 -0.38 4.48
N SER A 8 15.06 -0.56 3.53
CA SER A 8 13.64 -0.75 3.79
C SER A 8 13.12 -2.02 3.13
N VAL A 9 11.98 -2.51 3.60
CA VAL A 9 11.36 -3.74 3.14
C VAL A 9 9.84 -3.63 3.19
N GLY A 10 9.16 -4.20 2.20
CA GLY A 10 7.70 -4.29 2.21
C GLY A 10 7.19 -5.57 2.88
N PRO A 11 6.06 -5.51 3.63
CA PRO A 11 5.45 -6.68 4.28
C PRO A 11 5.08 -7.80 3.31
N TRP A 12 4.85 -7.47 2.03
CA TRP A 12 4.57 -8.42 0.96
C TRP A 12 5.72 -9.39 0.65
N ASN A 13 6.95 -9.08 1.08
CA ASN A 13 8.08 -10.02 0.97
C ASN A 13 7.98 -11.19 1.97
N VAL A 14 7.07 -11.07 2.95
CA VAL A 14 6.77 -12.13 3.93
C VAL A 14 5.27 -12.35 3.94
N HIS A 15 4.79 -13.12 2.99
CA HIS A 15 3.37 -13.47 2.87
C HIS A 15 3.16 -14.99 2.79
N GLU A 16 1.93 -15.40 2.62
CA GLU A 16 1.47 -16.78 2.69
C GLU A 16 1.98 -17.66 1.54
N GLY A 17 2.59 -17.05 0.52
CA GLY A 17 3.10 -17.73 -0.66
C GLY A 17 2.03 -18.06 -1.70
N ALA A 18 0.82 -17.49 -1.55
CA ALA A 18 -0.20 -17.57 -2.59
C ALA A 18 0.14 -16.62 -3.74
N ASP A 19 -0.08 -17.07 -4.96
CA ASP A 19 -0.05 -16.26 -6.17
C ASP A 19 -1.22 -16.67 -7.10
N ALA A 20 -1.22 -16.15 -8.31
CA ALA A 20 -2.27 -16.47 -9.28
C ALA A 20 -2.32 -17.97 -9.69
N PHE A 21 -1.29 -18.74 -9.40
CA PHE A 21 -1.11 -20.12 -9.86
C PHE A 21 -0.99 -21.15 -8.73
N GLY A 22 -0.86 -20.70 -7.48
CA GLY A 22 -0.60 -21.58 -6.36
C GLY A 22 -1.42 -21.27 -5.11
N PRO A 23 -1.67 -22.29 -4.26
CA PRO A 23 -2.39 -22.11 -3.01
C PRO A 23 -1.52 -21.43 -1.95
N VAL A 24 -2.16 -20.98 -0.89
CA VAL A 24 -1.48 -20.55 0.35
C VAL A 24 -0.66 -21.72 0.92
N VAL A 25 0.63 -21.52 1.09
CA VAL A 25 1.58 -22.55 1.56
C VAL A 25 2.16 -22.26 2.95
N ARG A 26 1.90 -21.06 3.50
CA ARG A 26 2.35 -20.63 4.83
C ARG A 26 1.22 -19.98 5.60
N LYS A 27 1.33 -19.99 6.91
CA LYS A 27 0.42 -19.24 7.77
C LYS A 27 0.68 -17.75 7.65
N SER A 28 -0.39 -16.95 7.71
CA SER A 28 -0.29 -15.51 7.82
C SER A 28 0.46 -15.10 9.11
N ILE A 29 1.27 -14.06 8.99
CA ILE A 29 2.05 -13.51 10.11
C ILE A 29 1.55 -12.08 10.33
N LEU A 30 1.27 -11.74 11.59
CA LEU A 30 0.85 -10.39 11.96
C LEU A 30 1.89 -9.35 11.58
N LEU A 31 1.45 -8.15 11.20
CA LEU A 31 2.33 -7.05 10.80
C LEU A 31 3.40 -6.75 11.86
N GLU A 32 3.01 -6.71 13.14
CA GLU A 32 3.95 -6.46 14.24
C GLU A 32 5.07 -7.51 14.30
N GLU A 33 4.75 -8.78 14.05
CA GLU A 33 5.75 -9.84 14.02
C GLU A 33 6.67 -9.70 12.81
N LYS A 34 6.12 -9.32 11.63
CA LYS A 34 6.93 -9.00 10.46
C LYS A 34 7.91 -7.87 10.75
N VAL A 35 7.44 -6.78 11.36
CA VAL A 35 8.27 -5.61 11.73
C VAL A 35 9.40 -5.99 12.69
N LYS A 36 9.11 -6.78 13.72
CA LYS A 36 10.13 -7.30 14.64
C LYS A 36 11.21 -8.12 13.91
N ARG A 37 10.81 -8.97 12.98
CA ARG A 37 11.73 -9.75 12.15
C ARG A 37 12.57 -8.85 11.24
N PHE A 38 11.96 -7.87 10.57
CA PHE A 38 12.70 -6.92 9.73
C PHE A 38 13.75 -6.17 10.53
N LYS A 39 13.40 -5.69 11.72
CA LYS A 39 14.35 -5.03 12.61
C LYS A 39 15.49 -5.94 13.02
N SER A 40 15.20 -7.20 13.35
CA SER A 40 16.21 -8.18 13.80
C SER A 40 17.26 -8.51 12.73
N ILE A 41 16.92 -8.40 11.45
CA ILE A 41 17.83 -8.65 10.31
C ILE A 41 18.44 -7.35 9.75
N GLY A 42 18.17 -6.19 10.37
CA GLY A 42 18.91 -4.95 10.11
C GLY A 42 18.23 -3.95 9.19
N PHE A 43 16.93 -4.09 8.91
CA PHE A 43 16.18 -3.05 8.19
C PHE A 43 15.89 -1.84 9.09
N ASP A 44 15.86 -0.66 8.48
CA ASP A 44 15.60 0.62 9.13
C ASP A 44 14.15 1.08 8.95
N ALA A 45 13.50 0.68 7.85
CA ALA A 45 12.16 1.18 7.50
C ALA A 45 11.30 0.10 6.82
N VAL A 46 9.99 0.37 6.84
CA VAL A 46 8.96 -0.45 6.19
C VAL A 46 8.32 0.35 5.07
N GLN A 47 8.17 -0.28 3.92
CA GLN A 47 7.37 0.20 2.79
C GLN A 47 5.95 -0.32 2.96
N PHE A 48 4.94 0.51 2.77
CA PHE A 48 3.55 0.11 2.94
C PHE A 48 2.74 0.24 1.65
N HIS A 49 1.88 -0.74 1.37
CA HIS A 49 0.63 -0.40 0.72
C HIS A 49 -0.34 0.13 1.80
N ASP A 50 -1.32 0.90 1.36
CA ASP A 50 -2.31 1.49 2.26
C ASP A 50 -3.06 0.43 3.09
N ASP A 51 -3.40 -0.69 2.48
CA ASP A 51 -4.08 -1.82 3.13
C ASP A 51 -3.15 -2.77 3.92
N ASP A 52 -1.83 -2.69 3.73
CA ASP A 52 -0.87 -3.31 4.65
C ASP A 52 -0.86 -2.57 6.00
N ALA A 53 -0.98 -1.23 5.97
CA ALA A 53 -1.03 -0.40 7.16
C ALA A 53 -2.44 -0.38 7.78
N VAL A 54 -3.47 -0.26 6.95
CA VAL A 54 -4.86 -0.15 7.37
C VAL A 54 -5.70 -1.18 6.59
N PRO A 55 -5.78 -2.43 7.05
CA PRO A 55 -6.68 -3.42 6.44
C PRO A 55 -8.12 -2.91 6.36
N ASP A 56 -8.86 -3.40 5.35
CA ASP A 56 -10.27 -3.04 5.11
C ASP A 56 -10.53 -1.54 4.85
N ILE A 57 -9.52 -0.84 4.35
CA ILE A 57 -9.54 0.62 4.13
C ILE A 57 -10.77 1.10 3.35
N ASN A 58 -11.34 0.28 2.46
CA ASN A 58 -12.52 0.64 1.68
C ASN A 58 -13.82 0.66 2.51
N GLU A 59 -13.85 -0.03 3.65
CA GLU A 59 -15.02 -0.18 4.52
C GLU A 59 -14.98 0.78 5.72
N LEU A 60 -13.85 1.45 5.93
CA LEU A 60 -13.62 2.29 7.08
C LEU A 60 -13.94 3.76 6.82
N THR A 61 -14.39 4.45 7.85
CA THR A 61 -14.47 5.92 7.87
C THR A 61 -13.06 6.53 7.96
N ASN A 62 -12.93 7.79 7.55
CA ASN A 62 -11.65 8.50 7.65
C ASN A 62 -11.09 8.54 9.09
N SER A 63 -11.94 8.73 10.08
CA SER A 63 -11.52 8.72 11.49
C SER A 63 -10.97 7.36 11.93
N GLN A 64 -11.56 6.27 11.45
CA GLN A 64 -11.09 4.91 11.74
C GLN A 64 -9.74 4.64 11.04
N ILE A 65 -9.58 5.10 9.81
CA ILE A 65 -8.32 5.01 9.05
C ILE A 65 -7.20 5.72 9.81
N ILE A 66 -7.42 6.97 10.21
CA ILE A 66 -6.46 7.77 10.97
C ILE A 66 -6.07 7.08 12.30
N ASN A 67 -7.05 6.56 13.04
CA ASN A 67 -6.77 5.88 14.31
C ASN A 67 -5.93 4.61 14.10
N LYS A 68 -6.26 3.79 13.11
CA LYS A 68 -5.47 2.59 12.77
C LYS A 68 -4.05 2.96 12.31
N ALA A 69 -3.90 4.00 11.51
CA ALA A 69 -2.57 4.49 11.09
C ALA A 69 -1.74 4.96 12.30
N LYS A 70 -2.33 5.65 13.26
CA LYS A 70 -1.67 6.03 14.53
C LYS A 70 -1.21 4.81 15.34
N ASP A 71 -1.99 3.75 15.37
CA ASP A 71 -1.60 2.53 16.09
C ASP A 71 -0.42 1.83 15.38
N VAL A 72 -0.41 1.82 14.03
CA VAL A 72 0.74 1.34 13.26
C VAL A 72 1.97 2.22 13.51
N LYS A 73 1.82 3.54 13.55
CA LYS A 73 2.93 4.45 13.88
C LYS A 73 3.53 4.14 15.25
N LYS A 74 2.70 3.99 16.28
CA LYS A 74 3.18 3.60 17.62
C LYS A 74 3.94 2.27 17.60
N MET A 75 3.42 1.28 16.88
CA MET A 75 4.06 -0.04 16.73
C MET A 75 5.42 0.09 16.06
N LEU A 76 5.56 0.90 15.01
CA LEU A 76 6.82 1.17 14.34
C LEU A 76 7.82 1.84 15.29
N ASP A 77 7.40 2.89 16.01
CA ASP A 77 8.23 3.61 16.97
C ASP A 77 8.74 2.70 18.08
N CYS A 78 7.87 1.86 18.64
CA CYS A 78 8.25 0.88 19.67
C CYS A 78 9.31 -0.13 19.17
N ASN A 79 9.35 -0.39 17.87
CA ASN A 79 10.33 -1.29 17.26
C ASN A 79 11.54 -0.55 16.66
N GLY A 80 11.62 0.77 16.79
CA GLY A 80 12.68 1.59 16.21
C GLY A 80 12.75 1.51 14.68
N MET A 81 11.59 1.43 14.02
CA MET A 81 11.42 1.38 12.57
C MET A 81 10.71 2.65 12.08
N ALA A 82 10.97 3.04 10.85
CA ALA A 82 10.27 4.14 10.19
C ALA A 82 9.36 3.61 9.06
N ALA A 83 8.35 4.38 8.66
CA ALA A 83 7.70 4.19 7.37
C ALA A 83 8.52 4.90 6.28
N GLU A 84 8.75 4.24 5.14
CA GLU A 84 9.46 4.87 4.02
C GLU A 84 8.50 5.54 3.04
N PHE A 85 7.46 4.85 2.65
CA PHE A 85 6.39 5.36 1.79
C PHE A 85 5.07 4.63 2.03
N VAL A 86 3.99 5.21 1.52
CA VAL A 86 2.70 4.55 1.38
C VAL A 86 2.30 4.53 -0.10
N ALA A 87 1.78 3.41 -0.58
CA ALA A 87 1.29 3.23 -1.95
C ALA A 87 -0.18 2.80 -1.92
N PRO A 88 -1.11 3.50 -2.59
CA PRO A 88 -2.46 3.00 -2.75
C PRO A 88 -2.44 1.72 -3.59
N ARG A 89 -2.96 0.60 -3.05
CA ARG A 89 -3.04 -0.67 -3.77
C ARG A 89 -4.26 -0.70 -4.67
N LEU A 90 -4.17 -0.02 -5.80
CA LEU A 90 -5.29 0.09 -6.73
C LEU A 90 -5.49 -1.14 -7.62
N TRP A 91 -4.44 -1.88 -7.92
CA TRP A 91 -4.48 -2.98 -8.92
C TRP A 91 -5.19 -4.25 -8.48
N THR A 92 -5.56 -4.38 -7.21
CA THR A 92 -6.27 -5.55 -6.68
C THR A 92 -7.79 -5.37 -6.60
N ASP A 93 -8.28 -4.14 -6.66
CA ASP A 93 -9.71 -3.85 -6.58
C ASP A 93 -10.39 -4.11 -7.94
N PRO A 94 -11.53 -4.81 -7.99
CA PRO A 94 -12.26 -5.05 -9.24
C PRO A 94 -12.66 -3.79 -9.99
N ARG A 95 -12.91 -2.68 -9.30
CA ARG A 95 -13.24 -1.39 -9.92
C ARG A 95 -12.11 -0.80 -10.74
N THR A 96 -10.89 -1.19 -10.46
CA THR A 96 -9.70 -0.69 -11.17
C THR A 96 -9.15 -1.70 -12.17
N ALA A 97 -9.91 -2.73 -12.52
CA ALA A 97 -9.48 -3.76 -13.47
C ALA A 97 -9.12 -3.17 -14.84
N ASP A 98 -9.81 -2.11 -15.27
CA ASP A 98 -9.55 -1.38 -16.51
C ASP A 98 -8.81 -0.05 -16.28
N GLY A 99 -7.99 0.04 -15.26
CA GLY A 99 -7.30 1.24 -14.81
C GLY A 99 -8.04 1.97 -13.69
N GLY A 100 -7.33 2.56 -12.74
CA GLY A 100 -7.89 3.38 -11.69
C GLY A 100 -8.10 4.82 -12.18
N PHE A 101 -7.02 5.57 -12.30
CA PHE A 101 -7.07 6.97 -12.75
C PHE A 101 -7.45 7.11 -14.22
N THR A 102 -7.22 6.10 -15.02
CA THR A 102 -7.50 6.06 -16.47
C THR A 102 -8.71 5.20 -16.84
N SER A 103 -9.54 4.79 -15.88
CA SER A 103 -10.78 4.07 -16.15
C SER A 103 -11.73 4.88 -17.03
N ASN A 104 -12.49 4.20 -17.89
CA ASN A 104 -13.58 4.84 -18.65
C ASN A 104 -14.72 5.30 -17.72
N SER A 105 -14.95 4.60 -16.60
CA SER A 105 -15.93 4.97 -15.59
C SER A 105 -15.44 6.17 -14.78
N LYS A 106 -16.28 7.20 -14.67
CA LYS A 106 -16.01 8.34 -13.81
C LYS A 106 -15.95 7.94 -12.33
N GLU A 107 -16.85 7.06 -11.92
CA GLU A 107 -16.98 6.55 -10.56
C GLU A 107 -15.71 5.81 -10.13
N ASP A 108 -15.12 5.01 -11.02
CA ASP A 108 -13.88 4.30 -10.73
C ASP A 108 -12.68 5.24 -10.62
N ARG A 109 -12.63 6.29 -11.48
CA ARG A 109 -11.59 7.33 -11.34
C ARG A 109 -11.71 8.10 -10.03
N GLU A 110 -12.93 8.44 -9.62
CA GLU A 110 -13.18 9.10 -8.32
C GLU A 110 -12.79 8.19 -7.16
N PHE A 111 -13.10 6.90 -7.24
CA PHE A 111 -12.65 5.91 -6.26
C PHE A 111 -11.12 5.86 -6.15
N ALA A 112 -10.40 5.80 -7.28
CA ALA A 112 -8.94 5.79 -7.29
C ALA A 112 -8.34 7.04 -6.66
N LEU A 113 -8.90 8.22 -6.97
CA LEU A 113 -8.51 9.48 -6.36
C LEU A 113 -8.75 9.49 -4.85
N HIS A 114 -9.94 9.09 -4.40
CA HIS A 114 -10.25 9.04 -2.98
C HIS A 114 -9.32 8.09 -2.22
N ARG A 115 -8.99 6.94 -2.81
CA ARG A 115 -8.06 6.01 -2.20
C ARG A 115 -6.64 6.59 -2.13
N ALA A 116 -6.20 7.30 -3.16
CA ALA A 116 -4.92 8.00 -3.14
C ALA A 116 -4.86 9.07 -2.03
N TYR A 117 -5.92 9.86 -1.84
CA TYR A 117 -5.98 10.83 -0.74
C TYR A 117 -5.92 10.15 0.63
N ARG A 118 -6.64 9.05 0.84
CA ARG A 118 -6.55 8.27 2.08
C ARG A 118 -5.14 7.74 2.34
N SER A 119 -4.43 7.35 1.28
CA SER A 119 -3.03 6.93 1.39
C SER A 119 -2.11 8.07 1.82
N ILE A 120 -2.40 9.31 1.40
CA ILE A 120 -1.70 10.51 1.88
C ILE A 120 -1.97 10.74 3.36
N ASP A 121 -3.22 10.61 3.80
CA ASP A 121 -3.58 10.74 5.21
C ASP A 121 -2.85 9.68 6.06
N ILE A 122 -2.81 8.43 5.61
CA ILE A 122 -2.04 7.35 6.26
C ILE A 122 -0.55 7.71 6.33
N ALA A 123 0.04 8.18 5.22
CA ALA A 123 1.44 8.57 5.19
C ALA A 123 1.76 9.67 6.21
N ASN A 124 0.91 10.68 6.29
CA ASN A 124 1.04 11.76 7.28
C ASN A 124 1.03 11.21 8.71
N GLU A 125 0.11 10.31 9.04
CA GLU A 125 0.05 9.70 10.38
C GLU A 125 1.24 8.78 10.68
N LEU A 126 1.77 8.09 9.66
CA LEU A 126 2.98 7.28 9.79
C LEU A 126 4.26 8.12 9.88
N GLY A 127 4.18 9.43 9.61
CA GLY A 127 5.31 10.34 9.61
C GLY A 127 6.25 10.13 8.43
N CYS A 128 5.73 9.72 7.27
CA CYS A 128 6.49 9.65 6.03
C CYS A 128 6.02 10.69 5.02
N ASP A 129 6.94 11.15 4.19
CA ASP A 129 6.75 12.24 3.22
C ASP A 129 6.65 11.74 1.77
N LYS A 130 6.48 10.42 1.57
CA LYS A 130 6.50 9.81 0.25
C LYS A 130 5.24 9.01 -0.02
N ILE A 131 4.66 9.25 -1.19
CA ILE A 131 3.62 8.43 -1.80
C ILE A 131 4.19 7.80 -3.07
N VAL A 132 3.94 6.51 -3.26
CA VAL A 132 4.30 5.81 -4.49
C VAL A 132 3.01 5.45 -5.23
N LEU A 133 2.85 5.97 -6.43
CA LEU A 133 1.78 5.56 -7.33
C LEU A 133 2.32 4.47 -8.26
N TRP A 134 1.95 3.24 -7.99
CA TRP A 134 2.27 2.13 -8.90
C TRP A 134 1.11 1.93 -9.87
N LEU A 135 1.34 2.29 -11.11
CA LEU A 135 0.34 2.35 -12.17
C LEU A 135 0.22 1.02 -12.94
N ALA A 136 0.16 -0.10 -12.21
CA ALA A 136 0.22 -1.45 -12.79
C ALA A 136 -0.95 -1.77 -13.73
N ARG A 137 -2.10 -1.13 -13.55
CA ARG A 137 -3.28 -1.32 -14.39
C ARG A 137 -3.72 -0.06 -15.14
N GLU A 138 -2.90 0.98 -15.08
CA GLU A 138 -3.19 2.23 -15.77
C GLU A 138 -2.84 2.14 -17.27
N GLY A 139 -3.44 3.03 -18.05
CA GLY A 139 -3.25 3.06 -19.49
C GLY A 139 -4.12 2.05 -20.23
N THR A 140 -3.65 1.56 -21.35
CA THR A 140 -4.43 0.76 -22.29
C THR A 140 -3.93 -0.68 -22.38
N LEU A 141 -4.68 -1.62 -21.81
CA LEU A 141 -4.47 -3.05 -22.07
C LEU A 141 -5.05 -3.46 -23.43
N CYS A 142 -6.19 -2.87 -23.78
CA CYS A 142 -6.81 -2.98 -25.08
C CYS A 142 -7.10 -1.58 -25.60
N TYR A 143 -6.44 -1.16 -26.65
CA TYR A 143 -6.50 0.22 -27.15
C TYR A 143 -7.93 0.68 -27.44
N GLU A 144 -8.74 -0.21 -28.02
CA GLU A 144 -10.12 0.08 -28.39
C GLU A 144 -11.06 0.24 -27.19
N SER A 145 -10.66 -0.21 -26.03
CA SER A 145 -11.46 -0.08 -24.80
C SER A 145 -11.34 1.27 -24.13
N LYS A 146 -10.36 2.10 -24.51
CA LYS A 146 -10.08 3.38 -23.86
C LYS A 146 -10.55 4.57 -24.65
N ASN A 147 -11.16 5.52 -23.96
CA ASN A 147 -11.42 6.84 -24.52
C ASN A 147 -10.13 7.67 -24.48
N PRO A 148 -9.58 8.08 -25.64
CA PRO A 148 -8.31 8.80 -25.71
C PRO A 148 -8.30 10.14 -24.97
N VAL A 149 -9.45 10.72 -24.67
CA VAL A 149 -9.56 11.95 -23.87
C VAL A 149 -9.12 11.74 -22.43
N PHE A 150 -9.21 10.52 -21.91
CA PHE A 150 -8.85 10.19 -20.52
C PHE A 150 -7.47 9.53 -20.38
N VAL A 151 -6.82 9.19 -21.47
CA VAL A 151 -5.51 8.52 -21.46
C VAL A 151 -4.35 9.50 -21.70
N ASN A 152 -4.65 10.68 -22.25
CA ASN A 152 -3.74 11.78 -22.43
C ASN A 152 -3.92 12.78 -21.25
#